data_6330eb4a93381075a22aa44e92351f82
#
_entry.id   6330eb4a93381075a22aa44e92351f82
#
_cell.length_a   1.000
_cell.length_b   1.000
_cell.length_c   1.000
_cell.angle_alpha   90.00
_cell.angle_beta   90.00
_cell.angle_gamma   90.00
#
_symmetry.space_group_name_H-M   'P 1'
#
loop_
_entity.id
_entity.type
_entity.pdbx_description
1 polymer ?
#
loop_
_entity_poly.entity_id
_entity_poly.type
_entity_poly.pdbx_seq_one_letter_code
_entity_poly.pdbx_strand_id
1 'polypeptide(L)'
;MLFRSRFLDPPLHEFVPHSDEEIAELAKEMGLTFEELKATVEDLHEFNPMMGHRGCRLAVSYPEIAEMQTRAVIEAALDVKAKKGYDIVPEIMIPLVGEIKELKYVKDVVVKTAEAVMEERGTKIEYHVGTMIEIPRAALTADEIAKEADFFSFGTNDLTQMTFGFSRDDAAKFLGSYYDKKIYEQDPFAKLDQTGVGQLVKIAAEKGRATRPDIKLGICGEHGGDPSSVEFCHNVGLNYVSCSPFRVPLARLAAAQAQVKNPR
;
A
#
# COMPACT_ATOMS: atom_id res chain seq x y z
N MET A 1 1.60 -10.39 -18.17
CA MET A 1 0.52 -10.21 -17.17
C MET A 1 1.07 -9.48 -15.98
N LEU A 2 0.44 -8.39 -15.54
CA LEU A 2 0.85 -7.59 -14.39
C LEU A 2 0.30 -8.21 -13.11
N PHE A 3 1.13 -8.34 -12.10
CA PHE A 3 0.76 -8.78 -10.76
C PHE A 3 1.39 -7.84 -9.74
N ARG A 4 0.57 -7.21 -8.90
CA ARG A 4 1.03 -6.29 -7.87
C ARG A 4 0.92 -6.92 -6.49
N SER A 5 2.02 -6.87 -5.73
CA SER A 5 2.09 -7.29 -4.35
C SER A 5 2.55 -6.14 -3.47
N ARG A 6 1.81 -5.85 -2.42
CA ARG A 6 2.21 -4.89 -1.39
C ARG A 6 2.96 -5.65 -0.29
N PHE A 7 4.04 -5.07 0.21
CA PHE A 7 4.70 -5.58 1.40
C PHE A 7 3.80 -5.48 2.62
N LEU A 8 4.17 -6.21 3.67
CA LEU A 8 3.49 -6.22 4.94
C LEU A 8 3.28 -4.78 5.42
N ASP A 9 2.03 -4.43 5.72
CA ASP A 9 1.65 -3.08 6.11
C ASP A 9 1.24 -2.98 7.58
N PRO A 10 0.42 -3.91 8.15
CA PRO A 10 0.09 -3.86 9.56
C PRO A 10 1.30 -4.07 10.47
N PRO A 11 1.29 -3.53 11.70
CA PRO A 11 2.33 -3.76 12.69
C PRO A 11 2.34 -5.23 13.15
N LEU A 12 3.47 -5.68 13.68
CA LEU A 12 3.69 -7.09 14.02
C LEU A 12 2.73 -7.61 15.10
N HIS A 13 2.25 -6.76 16.01
CA HIS A 13 1.33 -7.18 17.05
C HIS A 13 0.01 -7.78 16.52
N GLU A 14 -0.38 -7.47 15.28
CA GLU A 14 -1.58 -8.08 14.66
C GLU A 14 -1.38 -9.55 14.26
N PHE A 15 -0.14 -10.03 14.24
CA PHE A 15 0.22 -11.38 13.80
C PHE A 15 0.71 -12.29 14.93
N VAL A 16 0.84 -11.75 16.14
CA VAL A 16 1.25 -12.53 17.32
C VAL A 16 0.04 -13.08 18.06
N PRO A 17 0.22 -14.18 18.85
CA PRO A 17 -0.87 -14.73 19.65
C PRO A 17 -1.35 -13.73 20.70
N HIS A 18 -2.65 -13.76 21.00
CA HIS A 18 -3.30 -12.83 21.93
C HIS A 18 -3.70 -13.47 23.25
N SER A 19 -3.74 -14.81 23.34
CA SER A 19 -4.06 -15.52 24.57
C SER A 19 -2.82 -16.16 25.18
N ASP A 20 -2.82 -16.32 26.50
CA ASP A 20 -1.72 -16.97 27.21
C ASP A 20 -1.55 -18.44 26.78
N GLU A 21 -2.64 -19.11 26.39
CA GLU A 21 -2.61 -20.48 25.87
C GLU A 21 -1.88 -20.55 24.52
N GLU A 22 -2.20 -19.65 23.59
CA GLU A 22 -1.54 -19.60 22.27
C GLU A 22 -0.07 -19.19 22.40
N ILE A 23 0.26 -18.27 23.33
CA ILE A 23 1.65 -17.89 23.63
C ILE A 23 2.45 -19.09 24.14
N ALA A 24 1.85 -19.87 25.07
CA ALA A 24 2.51 -21.06 25.63
C ALA A 24 2.76 -22.16 24.57
N GLU A 25 1.79 -22.36 23.66
CA GLU A 25 1.92 -23.33 22.56
C GLU A 25 3.02 -22.91 21.59
N LEU A 26 3.01 -21.65 21.14
CA LEU A 26 4.02 -21.11 20.23
C LEU A 26 5.41 -21.09 20.87
N ALA A 27 5.52 -20.72 22.16
CA ALA A 27 6.80 -20.74 22.88
C ALA A 27 7.42 -22.14 22.87
N LYS A 28 6.60 -23.17 23.11
CA LYS A 28 7.05 -24.57 23.07
C LYS A 28 7.53 -24.97 21.67
N GLU A 29 6.84 -24.56 20.61
CA GLU A 29 7.26 -24.83 19.21
C GLU A 29 8.57 -24.12 18.87
N MET A 30 8.77 -22.89 19.36
CA MET A 30 9.96 -22.09 19.11
C MET A 30 11.16 -22.46 20.03
N GLY A 31 10.95 -23.32 21.05
CA GLY A 31 11.97 -23.65 22.03
C GLY A 31 12.31 -22.50 23.00
N LEU A 32 11.35 -21.59 23.21
CA LEU A 32 11.43 -20.46 24.15
C LEU A 32 10.63 -20.77 25.42
N THR A 33 10.89 -20.01 26.48
CA THR A 33 10.02 -20.00 27.66
C THR A 33 8.75 -19.16 27.39
N PHE A 34 7.70 -19.43 28.13
CA PHE A 34 6.45 -18.64 28.05
C PHE A 34 6.75 -17.15 28.37
N GLU A 35 7.53 -16.89 29.39
CA GLU A 35 7.86 -15.53 29.85
C GLU A 35 8.65 -14.75 28.81
N GLU A 36 9.60 -15.38 28.12
CA GLU A 36 10.37 -14.74 27.04
C GLU A 36 9.48 -14.36 25.87
N LEU A 37 8.62 -15.27 25.41
CA LEU A 37 7.73 -14.98 24.29
C LEU A 37 6.67 -13.95 24.68
N LYS A 38 6.10 -14.05 25.90
CA LYS A 38 5.11 -13.09 26.40
C LYS A 38 5.69 -11.68 26.48
N ALA A 39 6.91 -11.51 26.98
CA ALA A 39 7.58 -10.21 27.00
C ALA A 39 7.77 -9.64 25.59
N THR A 40 8.16 -10.48 24.61
CA THR A 40 8.29 -10.08 23.21
C THR A 40 6.96 -9.63 22.62
N VAL A 41 5.87 -10.36 22.88
CA VAL A 41 4.52 -10.01 22.41
C VAL A 41 4.07 -8.67 23.01
N GLU A 42 4.31 -8.46 24.32
CA GLU A 42 3.98 -7.21 25.01
C GLU A 42 4.79 -6.03 24.44
N ASP A 43 6.08 -6.20 24.15
CA ASP A 43 6.95 -5.18 23.54
C ASP A 43 6.52 -4.79 22.11
N LEU A 44 5.88 -5.69 21.38
CA LEU A 44 5.35 -5.42 20.05
C LEU A 44 4.02 -4.65 20.06
N HIS A 45 3.40 -4.46 21.22
CA HIS A 45 2.09 -3.80 21.33
C HIS A 45 2.19 -2.30 20.99
N GLU A 46 1.38 -1.86 20.04
CA GLU A 46 1.32 -0.47 19.57
C GLU A 46 0.21 0.32 20.25
N PHE A 47 0.55 1.50 20.82
CA PHE A 47 -0.47 2.42 21.34
C PHE A 47 -1.32 3.05 20.26
N ASN A 48 -0.73 3.30 19.10
CA ASN A 48 -1.40 3.81 17.92
C ASN A 48 -0.92 3.04 16.68
N PRO A 49 -1.59 1.94 16.31
CA PRO A 49 -1.20 1.10 15.18
C PRO A 49 -1.06 1.86 13.86
N MET A 50 -1.91 2.87 13.64
CA MET A 50 -1.89 3.66 12.40
C MET A 50 -0.59 4.48 12.22
N MET A 51 -0.04 4.98 13.32
CA MET A 51 1.16 5.83 13.35
C MET A 51 2.41 5.07 13.82
N GLY A 52 2.28 3.78 14.09
CA GLY A 52 3.27 2.96 14.73
C GLY A 52 4.33 2.35 13.81
N HIS A 53 4.92 1.25 14.28
CA HIS A 53 5.99 0.52 13.61
C HIS A 53 5.43 -0.47 12.59
N ARG A 54 5.10 0.03 11.41
CA ARG A 54 4.47 -0.73 10.32
C ARG A 54 5.02 -0.33 8.95
N GLY A 55 4.64 -1.05 7.91
CA GLY A 55 4.95 -0.74 6.53
C GLY A 55 6.46 -0.63 6.27
N CYS A 56 6.90 0.41 5.55
CA CYS A 56 8.32 0.59 5.27
C CYS A 56 9.17 0.77 6.53
N ARG A 57 8.62 1.32 7.63
CA ARG A 57 9.34 1.45 8.91
C ARG A 57 9.75 0.09 9.45
N LEU A 58 8.84 -0.88 9.34
CA LEU A 58 9.10 -2.27 9.71
C LEU A 58 10.17 -2.89 8.80
N ALA A 59 10.07 -2.67 7.49
CA ALA A 59 11.06 -3.17 6.52
C ALA A 59 12.45 -2.52 6.68
N VAL A 60 12.54 -1.32 7.24
CA VAL A 60 13.81 -0.67 7.59
C VAL A 60 14.43 -1.29 8.85
N SER A 61 13.61 -1.57 9.88
CA SER A 61 14.09 -2.13 11.15
C SER A 61 14.38 -3.62 11.07
N TYR A 62 13.61 -4.35 10.25
CA TYR A 62 13.70 -5.80 10.03
C TYR A 62 13.78 -6.10 8.53
N PRO A 63 14.93 -5.79 7.87
CA PRO A 63 15.08 -5.96 6.42
C PRO A 63 14.88 -7.40 5.95
N GLU A 64 15.10 -8.40 6.82
CA GLU A 64 14.83 -9.81 6.56
C GLU A 64 13.37 -10.09 6.20
N ILE A 65 12.42 -9.28 6.66
CA ILE A 65 11.00 -9.38 6.27
C ILE A 65 10.86 -8.96 4.80
N ALA A 66 11.50 -7.88 4.38
CA ALA A 66 11.50 -7.45 2.99
C ALA A 66 12.22 -8.46 2.08
N GLU A 67 13.32 -9.05 2.54
CA GLU A 67 14.01 -10.14 1.82
C GLU A 67 13.11 -11.34 1.62
N MET A 68 12.47 -11.83 2.67
CA MET A 68 11.56 -12.98 2.61
C MET A 68 10.40 -12.73 1.65
N GLN A 69 9.75 -11.56 1.75
CA GLN A 69 8.63 -11.22 0.88
C GLN A 69 9.05 -11.06 -0.59
N THR A 70 10.21 -10.46 -0.84
CA THR A 70 10.77 -10.33 -2.20
C THR A 70 11.06 -11.69 -2.77
N ARG A 71 11.74 -12.57 -2.02
CA ARG A 71 12.04 -13.94 -2.43
C ARG A 71 10.76 -14.67 -2.83
N ALA A 72 9.74 -14.62 -1.98
CA ALA A 72 8.45 -15.28 -2.25
C ALA A 72 7.80 -14.79 -3.55
N VAL A 73 7.80 -13.49 -3.82
CA VAL A 73 7.20 -12.90 -5.03
C VAL A 73 7.98 -13.30 -6.29
N ILE A 74 9.31 -13.20 -6.26
CA ILE A 74 10.17 -13.52 -7.42
C ILE A 74 10.16 -15.02 -7.71
N GLU A 75 10.27 -15.87 -6.69
CA GLU A 75 10.20 -17.33 -6.86
C GLU A 75 8.86 -17.77 -7.44
N ALA A 76 7.74 -17.21 -6.95
CA ALA A 76 6.42 -17.51 -7.47
C ALA A 76 6.29 -17.12 -8.96
N ALA A 77 6.81 -15.97 -9.36
CA ALA A 77 6.80 -15.54 -10.77
C ALA A 77 7.66 -16.45 -11.65
N LEU A 78 8.86 -16.83 -11.18
CA LEU A 78 9.73 -17.79 -11.86
C LEU A 78 9.09 -19.18 -12.00
N ASP A 79 8.42 -19.65 -10.95
CA ASP A 79 7.70 -20.91 -10.94
C ASP A 79 6.55 -20.93 -11.95
N VAL A 80 5.78 -19.85 -12.03
CA VAL A 80 4.69 -19.72 -13.01
C VAL A 80 5.27 -19.68 -14.43
N LYS A 81 6.37 -18.98 -14.65
CA LYS A 81 7.06 -18.96 -15.94
C LYS A 81 7.53 -20.37 -16.33
N ALA A 82 8.17 -21.08 -15.43
CA ALA A 82 8.68 -22.45 -15.69
C ALA A 82 7.54 -23.46 -15.91
N LYS A 83 6.47 -23.41 -15.10
CA LYS A 83 5.37 -24.41 -15.13
C LYS A 83 4.32 -24.14 -16.19
N LYS A 84 4.07 -22.85 -16.53
CA LYS A 84 2.97 -22.41 -17.38
C LYS A 84 3.40 -21.63 -18.62
N GLY A 85 4.66 -21.23 -18.72
CA GLY A 85 5.16 -20.40 -19.82
C GLY A 85 4.64 -18.96 -19.81
N TYR A 86 4.08 -18.49 -18.70
CA TYR A 86 3.57 -17.12 -18.60
C TYR A 86 4.66 -16.16 -18.15
N ASP A 87 4.83 -15.06 -18.89
CA ASP A 87 5.65 -13.95 -18.47
C ASP A 87 4.83 -13.04 -17.56
N ILE A 88 5.08 -13.16 -16.25
CA ILE A 88 4.53 -12.29 -15.23
C ILE A 88 5.58 -11.24 -14.92
N VAL A 89 5.16 -9.97 -14.89
CA VAL A 89 5.97 -8.84 -14.43
C VAL A 89 5.45 -8.45 -13.04
N PRO A 90 6.13 -8.87 -11.95
CA PRO A 90 5.75 -8.47 -10.61
C PRO A 90 5.95 -6.98 -10.40
N GLU A 91 4.99 -6.34 -9.76
CA GLU A 91 5.09 -4.99 -9.23
C GLU A 91 5.13 -5.07 -7.70
N ILE A 92 6.31 -4.84 -7.11
CA ILE A 92 6.53 -4.85 -5.67
C ILE A 92 6.26 -3.45 -5.13
N MET A 93 5.31 -3.33 -4.22
CA MET A 93 4.83 -2.06 -3.69
C MET A 93 5.22 -1.90 -2.22
N ILE A 94 6.00 -0.85 -1.93
CA ILE A 94 6.46 -0.52 -0.58
C ILE A 94 5.47 0.45 0.04
N PRO A 95 4.77 0.09 1.14
CA PRO A 95 3.76 0.94 1.76
C PRO A 95 4.38 1.95 2.73
N LEU A 96 3.62 2.98 3.07
CA LEU A 96 3.86 3.93 4.16
C LEU A 96 5.15 4.77 4.02
N VAL A 97 5.65 4.94 2.82
CA VAL A 97 6.84 5.77 2.56
C VAL A 97 6.52 7.25 2.77
N GLY A 98 7.30 7.91 3.60
CA GLY A 98 7.22 9.35 3.85
C GLY A 98 8.46 10.12 3.38
N GLU A 99 9.59 9.42 3.17
CA GLU A 99 10.88 9.99 2.78
C GLU A 99 11.53 9.15 1.68
N ILE A 100 12.17 9.80 0.70
CA ILE A 100 12.85 9.09 -0.41
C ILE A 100 13.91 8.09 0.09
N LYS A 101 14.59 8.39 1.19
CA LYS A 101 15.62 7.51 1.74
C LYS A 101 15.07 6.21 2.28
N GLU A 102 13.84 6.21 2.81
CA GLU A 102 13.13 4.98 3.21
C GLU A 102 12.89 4.10 1.99
N LEU A 103 12.34 4.68 0.91
CA LEU A 103 12.10 3.96 -0.33
C LEU A 103 13.39 3.39 -0.90
N LYS A 104 14.44 4.20 -0.97
CA LYS A 104 15.73 3.77 -1.51
C LYS A 104 16.33 2.62 -0.73
N TYR A 105 16.34 2.71 0.60
CA TYR A 105 16.87 1.66 1.47
C TYR A 105 16.14 0.33 1.25
N VAL A 106 14.80 0.33 1.31
CA VAL A 106 14.01 -0.89 1.13
C VAL A 106 14.10 -1.41 -0.31
N LYS A 107 14.12 -0.52 -1.31
CA LYS A 107 14.34 -0.89 -2.72
C LYS A 107 15.69 -1.58 -2.93
N ASP A 108 16.75 -1.10 -2.29
CA ASP A 108 18.08 -1.73 -2.38
C ASP A 108 18.05 -3.18 -1.83
N VAL A 109 17.30 -3.43 -0.75
CA VAL A 109 17.06 -4.80 -0.24
C VAL A 109 16.30 -5.64 -1.27
N VAL A 110 15.21 -5.09 -1.82
CA VAL A 110 14.40 -5.77 -2.86
C VAL A 110 15.24 -6.16 -4.07
N VAL A 111 16.01 -5.21 -4.62
CA VAL A 111 16.82 -5.44 -5.81
C VAL A 111 17.87 -6.52 -5.56
N LYS A 112 18.63 -6.41 -4.46
CA LYS A 112 19.64 -7.42 -4.11
C LYS A 112 19.05 -8.82 -3.97
N THR A 113 17.90 -8.93 -3.30
CA THR A 113 17.22 -10.21 -3.10
C THR A 113 16.69 -10.76 -4.42
N ALA A 114 16.05 -9.92 -5.24
CA ALA A 114 15.51 -10.33 -6.53
C ALA A 114 16.62 -10.82 -7.48
N GLU A 115 17.74 -10.11 -7.54
CA GLU A 115 18.90 -10.49 -8.35
C GLU A 115 19.49 -11.83 -7.88
N ALA A 116 19.65 -12.01 -6.56
CA ALA A 116 20.16 -13.27 -6.00
C ALA A 116 19.23 -14.46 -6.33
N VAL A 117 17.90 -14.30 -6.19
CA VAL A 117 16.94 -15.35 -6.52
C VAL A 117 16.97 -15.68 -8.02
N MET A 118 17.06 -14.69 -8.89
CA MET A 118 17.14 -14.89 -10.34
C MET A 118 18.45 -15.59 -10.74
N GLU A 119 19.55 -15.28 -10.07
CA GLU A 119 20.84 -15.96 -10.26
C GLU A 119 20.77 -17.43 -9.80
N GLU A 120 20.27 -17.69 -8.58
CA GLU A 120 20.04 -19.05 -8.04
C GLU A 120 19.20 -19.91 -8.99
N ARG A 121 18.19 -19.32 -9.62
CA ARG A 121 17.27 -20.01 -10.54
C ARG A 121 17.73 -20.01 -12.00
N GLY A 122 18.83 -19.35 -12.32
CA GLY A 122 19.38 -19.26 -13.68
C GLY A 122 18.41 -18.63 -14.71
N THR A 123 17.44 -17.85 -14.25
CA THR A 123 16.37 -17.28 -15.09
C THR A 123 16.08 -15.85 -14.69
N LYS A 124 16.07 -14.94 -15.65
CA LYS A 124 15.72 -13.54 -15.42
C LYS A 124 14.26 -13.26 -15.76
N ILE A 125 13.63 -12.40 -14.98
CA ILE A 125 12.32 -11.81 -15.23
C ILE A 125 12.40 -10.29 -15.06
N GLU A 126 11.50 -9.57 -15.71
CA GLU A 126 11.26 -8.16 -15.44
C GLU A 126 10.41 -8.00 -14.19
N TYR A 127 10.71 -7.00 -13.38
CA TYR A 127 9.89 -6.60 -12.22
C TYR A 127 10.01 -5.08 -12.00
N HIS A 128 9.07 -4.51 -11.26
CA HIS A 128 9.07 -3.09 -10.92
C HIS A 128 8.96 -2.91 -9.41
N VAL A 129 9.61 -1.86 -8.90
CA VAL A 129 9.53 -1.47 -7.50
C VAL A 129 8.94 -0.08 -7.40
N GLY A 130 7.78 0.02 -6.77
CA GLY A 130 7.10 1.30 -6.58
C GLY A 130 6.64 1.46 -5.14
N THR A 131 5.86 2.51 -4.90
CA THR A 131 5.42 2.84 -3.55
C THR A 131 3.96 3.24 -3.50
N MET A 132 3.39 3.18 -2.30
CA MET A 132 2.16 3.88 -2.00
C MET A 132 2.45 5.35 -1.69
N ILE A 133 1.60 6.24 -2.23
CA ILE A 133 1.51 7.63 -1.79
C ILE A 133 0.29 7.71 -0.88
N GLU A 134 0.52 7.65 0.40
CA GLU A 134 -0.53 7.58 1.42
C GLU A 134 -0.23 8.43 2.66
N ILE A 135 0.97 9.00 2.72
CA ILE A 135 1.37 9.98 3.72
C ILE A 135 1.33 11.36 3.07
N PRO A 136 0.71 12.37 3.69
CA PRO A 136 0.67 13.73 3.14
C PRO A 136 2.04 14.29 2.75
N ARG A 137 3.09 14.02 3.56
CA ARG A 137 4.45 14.41 3.23
C ARG A 137 4.93 13.78 1.92
N ALA A 138 4.64 12.50 1.69
CA ALA A 138 4.98 11.82 0.44
C ALA A 138 4.30 12.45 -0.78
N ALA A 139 3.03 12.87 -0.65
CA ALA A 139 2.33 13.57 -1.71
C ALA A 139 2.99 14.92 -2.03
N LEU A 140 3.42 15.66 -1.01
CA LEU A 140 4.08 16.97 -1.16
C LEU A 140 5.50 16.86 -1.74
N THR A 141 6.18 15.72 -1.56
CA THR A 141 7.55 15.45 -2.05
C THR A 141 7.59 14.36 -3.13
N ALA A 142 6.49 14.20 -3.86
CA ALA A 142 6.34 13.12 -4.85
C ALA A 142 7.31 13.23 -6.03
N ASP A 143 7.78 14.42 -6.36
CA ASP A 143 8.87 14.66 -7.32
C ASP A 143 10.19 13.98 -6.88
N GLU A 144 10.52 14.05 -5.59
CA GLU A 144 11.72 13.36 -5.08
C GLU A 144 11.52 11.84 -5.09
N ILE A 145 10.36 11.37 -4.60
CA ILE A 145 10.06 9.93 -4.53
C ILE A 145 10.00 9.29 -5.93
N ALA A 146 9.53 10.03 -6.94
CA ALA A 146 9.47 9.55 -8.32
C ALA A 146 10.85 9.27 -8.96
N LYS A 147 11.94 9.78 -8.39
CA LYS A 147 13.29 9.45 -8.85
C LYS A 147 13.62 7.96 -8.61
N GLU A 148 13.04 7.37 -7.60
CA GLU A 148 13.29 5.99 -7.20
C GLU A 148 12.13 5.02 -7.52
N ALA A 149 10.89 5.50 -7.55
CA ALA A 149 9.72 4.65 -7.76
C ALA A 149 9.40 4.44 -9.25
N ASP A 150 9.10 3.19 -9.63
CA ASP A 150 8.64 2.86 -10.98
C ASP A 150 7.14 3.13 -11.17
N PHE A 151 6.38 3.17 -10.07
CA PHE A 151 4.96 3.50 -10.06
C PHE A 151 4.53 4.08 -8.72
N PHE A 152 3.41 4.81 -8.72
CA PHE A 152 2.70 5.23 -7.52
C PHE A 152 1.34 4.55 -7.42
N SER A 153 0.97 4.17 -6.20
CA SER A 153 -0.39 3.76 -5.85
C SER A 153 -0.89 4.64 -4.71
N PHE A 154 -1.94 5.41 -4.95
CA PHE A 154 -2.51 6.26 -3.89
C PHE A 154 -3.27 5.40 -2.88
N GLY A 155 -2.77 5.31 -1.66
CA GLY A 155 -3.39 4.62 -0.52
C GLY A 155 -4.35 5.55 0.18
N THR A 156 -5.55 5.69 -0.36
CA THR A 156 -6.47 6.75 0.04
C THR A 156 -7.09 6.55 1.42
N ASN A 157 -7.06 5.35 2.00
CA ASN A 157 -7.49 5.15 3.38
C ASN A 157 -6.55 5.88 4.36
N ASP A 158 -5.25 5.60 4.29
CA ASP A 158 -4.25 6.25 5.14
C ASP A 158 -4.12 7.73 4.82
N LEU A 159 -4.15 8.11 3.54
CA LEU A 159 -4.09 9.50 3.13
C LEU A 159 -5.28 10.31 3.69
N THR A 160 -6.48 9.71 3.71
CA THR A 160 -7.68 10.32 4.31
C THR A 160 -7.51 10.47 5.83
N GLN A 161 -7.10 9.41 6.52
CA GLN A 161 -6.89 9.44 7.97
C GLN A 161 -5.91 10.54 8.38
N MET A 162 -4.78 10.62 7.70
CA MET A 162 -3.73 11.61 8.03
C MET A 162 -4.10 13.02 7.61
N THR A 163 -4.91 13.19 6.58
CA THR A 163 -5.38 14.52 6.13
C THR A 163 -6.46 15.07 7.04
N PHE A 164 -7.40 14.23 7.47
CA PHE A 164 -8.45 14.62 8.42
C PHE A 164 -7.97 14.61 9.89
N GLY A 165 -6.88 13.91 10.19
CA GLY A 165 -6.32 13.82 11.53
C GLY A 165 -7.11 12.93 12.49
N PHE A 166 -7.80 11.90 12.00
CA PHE A 166 -8.46 10.90 12.83
C PHE A 166 -8.35 9.49 12.23
N SER A 167 -8.35 8.50 13.12
CA SER A 167 -8.33 7.09 12.74
C SER A 167 -9.68 6.62 12.22
N ARG A 168 -9.67 5.81 11.18
CA ARG A 168 -10.87 5.12 10.66
C ARG A 168 -11.53 4.27 11.75
N ASP A 169 -10.74 3.60 12.59
CA ASP A 169 -11.24 2.70 13.62
C ASP A 169 -11.92 3.45 14.78
N ASP A 170 -11.45 4.68 15.06
CA ASP A 170 -12.03 5.53 16.10
C ASP A 170 -13.15 6.46 15.61
N ALA A 171 -13.23 6.70 14.32
CA ALA A 171 -14.13 7.69 13.73
C ALA A 171 -15.62 7.42 14.00
N ALA A 172 -16.02 6.17 14.13
CA ALA A 172 -17.39 5.77 14.45
C ALA A 172 -17.91 6.41 15.75
N LYS A 173 -17.03 6.75 16.68
CA LYS A 173 -17.40 7.36 17.98
C LYS A 173 -18.02 8.77 17.83
N PHE A 174 -17.70 9.49 16.75
CA PHE A 174 -18.15 10.87 16.58
C PHE A 174 -18.81 11.15 15.21
N LEU A 175 -18.51 10.38 14.16
CA LEU A 175 -19.04 10.62 12.82
C LEU A 175 -20.56 10.62 12.75
N GLY A 176 -21.25 9.81 13.55
CA GLY A 176 -22.71 9.84 13.67
C GLY A 176 -23.24 11.23 13.98
N SER A 177 -22.65 11.93 14.97
CA SER A 177 -23.02 13.30 15.32
C SER A 177 -22.70 14.32 14.21
N TYR A 178 -21.66 14.07 13.43
CA TYR A 178 -21.29 14.93 12.29
C TYR A 178 -22.31 14.81 11.14
N TYR A 179 -22.85 13.62 10.89
CA TYR A 179 -23.91 13.40 9.89
C TYR A 179 -25.23 14.04 10.35
N ASP A 180 -25.62 13.84 11.63
CA ASP A 180 -26.84 14.43 12.19
C ASP A 180 -26.84 15.95 12.12
N LYS A 181 -25.66 16.55 12.32
CA LYS A 181 -25.46 18.01 12.27
C LYS A 181 -25.14 18.52 10.86
N LYS A 182 -25.09 17.66 9.87
CA LYS A 182 -24.75 17.98 8.48
C LYS A 182 -23.39 18.68 8.33
N ILE A 183 -22.41 18.34 9.19
CA ILE A 183 -21.02 18.78 9.06
C ILE A 183 -20.35 18.01 7.93
N TYR A 184 -20.58 16.69 7.87
CA TYR A 184 -20.24 15.86 6.73
C TYR A 184 -21.51 15.32 6.08
N GLU A 185 -21.57 15.39 4.76
CA GLU A 185 -22.69 14.83 3.98
C GLU A 185 -22.57 13.33 3.83
N GLN A 186 -21.33 12.79 3.90
CA GLN A 186 -21.03 11.37 3.66
C GLN A 186 -19.71 10.99 4.34
N ASP A 187 -19.51 9.69 4.47
CA ASP A 187 -18.29 9.11 5.04
C ASP A 187 -17.09 9.35 4.12
N PRO A 188 -16.04 10.06 4.60
CA PRO A 188 -14.83 10.33 3.84
C PRO A 188 -14.01 9.07 3.51
N PHE A 189 -14.29 7.93 4.16
CA PHE A 189 -13.68 6.64 3.83
C PHE A 189 -14.44 5.88 2.74
N ALA A 190 -15.72 6.17 2.55
CA ALA A 190 -16.53 5.55 1.50
C ALA A 190 -16.41 6.29 0.15
N LYS A 191 -16.29 7.60 0.19
CA LYS A 191 -16.16 8.48 -0.97
C LYS A 191 -14.99 9.45 -0.78
N LEU A 192 -14.16 9.55 -1.81
CA LEU A 192 -12.96 10.41 -1.75
C LEU A 192 -13.33 11.87 -1.50
N ASP A 193 -12.75 12.43 -0.48
CA ASP A 193 -12.72 13.88 -0.28
C ASP A 193 -11.88 14.55 -1.37
N GLN A 194 -12.57 15.11 -2.37
CA GLN A 194 -11.90 15.74 -3.50
C GLN A 194 -11.33 17.14 -3.16
N THR A 195 -11.79 17.73 -2.06
CA THR A 195 -11.39 19.07 -1.64
C THR A 195 -10.06 19.09 -0.89
N GLY A 196 -9.86 18.19 0.06
CA GLY A 196 -8.61 18.07 0.82
C GLY A 196 -7.71 16.97 0.26
N VAL A 197 -8.12 15.71 0.44
CA VAL A 197 -7.32 14.54 0.01
C VAL A 197 -7.07 14.56 -1.50
N GLY A 198 -8.07 14.95 -2.29
CA GLY A 198 -7.96 15.07 -3.73
C GLY A 198 -6.91 16.07 -4.20
N GLN A 199 -6.67 17.14 -3.45
CA GLN A 199 -5.57 18.08 -3.75
C GLN A 199 -4.21 17.38 -3.61
N LEU A 200 -4.01 16.60 -2.54
CA LEU A 200 -2.75 15.85 -2.36
C LEU A 200 -2.53 14.84 -3.48
N VAL A 201 -3.59 14.16 -3.93
CA VAL A 201 -3.51 13.24 -5.07
C VAL A 201 -3.11 13.98 -6.36
N LYS A 202 -3.70 15.15 -6.64
CA LYS A 202 -3.35 15.97 -7.81
C LYS A 202 -1.90 16.43 -7.76
N ILE A 203 -1.48 17.02 -6.63
CA ILE A 203 -0.10 17.49 -6.42
C ILE A 203 0.89 16.34 -6.67
N ALA A 204 0.64 15.17 -6.09
CA ALA A 204 1.53 14.04 -6.25
C ALA A 204 1.56 13.48 -7.67
N ALA A 205 0.41 13.47 -8.36
CA ALA A 205 0.34 13.05 -9.76
C ALA A 205 1.10 13.99 -10.69
N GLU A 206 0.95 15.30 -10.51
CA GLU A 206 1.65 16.34 -11.28
C GLU A 206 3.16 16.27 -11.05
N LYS A 207 3.60 16.26 -9.78
CA LYS A 207 5.01 16.17 -9.40
C LYS A 207 5.66 14.87 -9.87
N GLY A 208 4.96 13.75 -9.71
CA GLY A 208 5.46 12.45 -10.15
C GLY A 208 5.72 12.43 -11.66
N ARG A 209 4.77 12.94 -12.46
CA ARG A 209 4.91 13.02 -13.92
C ARG A 209 5.91 14.07 -14.38
N ALA A 210 6.08 15.16 -13.64
CA ALA A 210 7.11 16.14 -13.96
C ALA A 210 8.53 15.55 -13.86
N THR A 211 8.74 14.60 -12.94
CA THR A 211 10.01 13.91 -12.74
C THR A 211 10.16 12.69 -13.66
N ARG A 212 9.09 11.89 -13.77
CA ARG A 212 9.03 10.68 -14.60
C ARG A 212 7.74 10.71 -15.43
N PRO A 213 7.77 11.20 -16.68
CA PRO A 213 6.57 11.39 -17.50
C PRO A 213 5.75 10.12 -17.74
N ASP A 214 6.38 8.97 -17.75
CA ASP A 214 5.79 7.65 -17.97
C ASP A 214 5.41 6.93 -16.67
N ILE A 215 5.58 7.57 -15.50
CA ILE A 215 5.25 6.95 -14.21
C ILE A 215 3.80 6.46 -14.19
N LYS A 216 3.63 5.20 -13.84
CA LYS A 216 2.32 4.59 -13.72
C LYS A 216 1.66 5.01 -12.41
N LEU A 217 0.49 5.61 -12.50
CA LEU A 217 -0.26 6.13 -11.36
C LEU A 217 -1.57 5.37 -11.21
N GLY A 218 -1.93 5.02 -9.99
CA GLY A 218 -3.21 4.39 -9.70
C GLY A 218 -3.67 4.61 -8.28
N ILE A 219 -4.88 4.17 -7.99
CA ILE A 219 -5.49 4.27 -6.67
C ILE A 219 -5.80 2.89 -6.14
N CYS A 220 -5.65 2.69 -4.85
CA CYS A 220 -6.13 1.53 -4.11
C CYS A 220 -6.92 1.98 -2.87
N GLY A 221 -7.65 1.06 -2.29
CA GLY A 221 -8.53 1.32 -1.17
C GLY A 221 -10.01 1.35 -1.59
N GLU A 222 -10.88 1.69 -0.63
CA GLU A 222 -12.33 1.66 -0.83
C GLU A 222 -12.81 2.60 -1.94
N HIS A 223 -12.16 3.74 -2.10
CA HIS A 223 -12.48 4.78 -3.07
C HIS A 223 -12.38 4.30 -4.53
N GLY A 224 -11.54 3.30 -4.82
CA GLY A 224 -11.41 2.73 -6.17
C GLY A 224 -12.68 2.07 -6.72
N GLY A 225 -13.65 1.79 -5.86
CA GLY A 225 -14.96 1.24 -6.22
C GLY A 225 -16.11 2.25 -6.21
N ASP A 226 -15.87 3.51 -5.81
CA ASP A 226 -16.89 4.57 -5.82
C ASP A 226 -16.89 5.32 -7.15
N PRO A 227 -18.06 5.47 -7.82
CA PRO A 227 -18.15 6.11 -9.14
C PRO A 227 -17.60 7.52 -9.21
N SER A 228 -17.85 8.35 -8.21
CA SER A 228 -17.38 9.74 -8.20
C SER A 228 -15.87 9.83 -8.00
N SER A 229 -15.31 8.93 -7.21
CA SER A 229 -13.87 8.80 -7.00
C SER A 229 -13.16 8.27 -8.26
N VAL A 230 -13.79 7.34 -8.99
CA VAL A 230 -13.30 6.85 -10.29
C VAL A 230 -13.30 7.98 -11.33
N GLU A 231 -14.36 8.79 -11.40
CA GLU A 231 -14.40 9.98 -12.28
C GLU A 231 -13.30 10.99 -11.93
N PHE A 232 -13.07 11.24 -10.63
CA PHE A 232 -11.95 12.06 -10.17
C PHE A 232 -10.61 11.48 -10.62
N CYS A 233 -10.36 10.19 -10.43
CA CYS A 233 -9.14 9.51 -10.87
C CYS A 233 -8.91 9.66 -12.38
N HIS A 234 -9.98 9.54 -13.18
CA HIS A 234 -9.93 9.79 -14.62
C HIS A 234 -9.48 11.22 -14.91
N ASN A 235 -10.07 12.21 -14.27
CA ASN A 235 -9.78 13.64 -14.49
C ASN A 235 -8.35 14.03 -14.07
N VAL A 236 -7.80 13.39 -13.04
CA VAL A 236 -6.37 13.54 -12.63
C VAL A 236 -5.44 12.77 -13.56
N GLY A 237 -5.98 11.92 -14.42
CA GLY A 237 -5.22 11.15 -15.39
C GLY A 237 -4.58 9.88 -14.83
N LEU A 238 -5.12 9.27 -13.78
CA LEU A 238 -4.59 8.00 -13.29
C LEU A 238 -4.76 6.89 -14.32
N ASN A 239 -3.85 5.91 -14.30
CA ASN A 239 -3.80 4.83 -15.27
C ASN A 239 -4.73 3.67 -14.90
N TYR A 240 -4.97 3.45 -13.61
CA TYR A 240 -5.81 2.36 -13.12
C TYR A 240 -6.48 2.71 -11.79
N VAL A 241 -7.57 1.99 -11.50
CA VAL A 241 -8.16 1.91 -10.16
C VAL A 241 -8.15 0.44 -9.71
N SER A 242 -7.92 0.23 -8.41
CA SER A 242 -8.04 -1.07 -7.76
C SER A 242 -9.26 -1.03 -6.83
N CYS A 243 -10.10 -2.06 -6.89
CA CYS A 243 -11.29 -2.18 -6.06
C CYS A 243 -11.56 -3.65 -5.72
N SER A 244 -12.47 -3.89 -4.79
CA SER A 244 -12.91 -5.26 -4.50
C SER A 244 -13.55 -5.91 -5.74
N PRO A 245 -13.48 -7.24 -5.89
CA PRO A 245 -14.01 -7.94 -7.05
C PRO A 245 -15.48 -7.63 -7.36
N PHE A 246 -16.31 -7.47 -6.32
CA PHE A 246 -17.72 -7.16 -6.44
C PHE A 246 -18.00 -5.76 -7.01
N ARG A 247 -17.05 -4.83 -6.89
CA ARG A 247 -17.18 -3.46 -7.42
C ARG A 247 -16.60 -3.28 -8.81
N VAL A 248 -15.93 -4.27 -9.37
CA VAL A 248 -15.33 -4.19 -10.72
C VAL A 248 -16.33 -3.77 -11.80
N PRO A 249 -17.56 -4.34 -11.90
CA PRO A 249 -18.51 -3.90 -12.91
C PRO A 249 -18.87 -2.42 -12.76
N LEU A 250 -19.07 -1.95 -11.52
CA LEU A 250 -19.40 -0.57 -11.22
C LEU A 250 -18.25 0.39 -11.56
N ALA A 251 -17.02 0.03 -11.18
CA ALA A 251 -15.84 0.82 -11.49
C ALA A 251 -15.58 0.92 -13.00
N ARG A 252 -15.79 -0.16 -13.75
CA ARG A 252 -15.67 -0.16 -15.22
C ARG A 252 -16.72 0.75 -15.87
N LEU A 253 -17.96 0.71 -15.40
CA LEU A 253 -19.02 1.58 -15.89
C LEU A 253 -18.69 3.05 -15.61
N ALA A 254 -18.28 3.36 -14.36
CA ALA A 254 -17.89 4.71 -13.97
C ALA A 254 -16.71 5.26 -14.81
N ALA A 255 -15.71 4.42 -15.07
CA ALA A 255 -14.57 4.80 -15.92
C ALA A 255 -15.01 5.07 -17.37
N ALA A 256 -15.91 4.25 -17.92
CA ALA A 256 -16.46 4.47 -19.27
C ALA A 256 -17.27 5.77 -19.33
N GLN A 257 -18.11 6.04 -18.33
CA GLN A 257 -18.87 7.29 -18.23
C GLN A 257 -17.96 8.51 -18.11
N ALA A 258 -16.89 8.42 -17.31
CA ALA A 258 -15.91 9.49 -17.18
C ALA A 258 -15.20 9.78 -18.51
N GLN A 259 -14.84 8.73 -19.29
CA GLN A 259 -14.23 8.87 -20.61
C GLN A 259 -15.20 9.51 -21.63
N VAL A 260 -16.49 9.23 -21.55
CA VAL A 260 -17.49 9.85 -22.43
C VAL A 260 -17.68 11.33 -22.09
N LYS A 261 -17.70 11.66 -20.80
CA LYS A 261 -17.85 13.06 -20.33
C LYS A 261 -16.62 13.91 -20.63
N ASN A 262 -15.44 13.38 -20.36
CA ASN A 262 -14.14 14.07 -20.47
C ASN A 262 -13.15 13.16 -21.22
N PRO A 263 -13.19 13.08 -22.55
CA PRO A 263 -12.27 12.25 -23.32
C PRO A 263 -10.80 12.63 -23.12
N ARG A 264 -9.91 11.64 -23.02
CA ARG A 264 -8.47 11.82 -22.90
C ARG A 264 -7.69 10.83 -23.75
#